data_6a1ae939782ad9962850abed3b38eb07
#
_entry.id   6a1ae939782ad9962850abed3b38eb07
#
_cell.length_a   1.000
_cell.length_b   1.000
_cell.length_c   1.000
_cell.angle_alpha   90.00
_cell.angle_beta   90.00
_cell.angle_gamma   90.00
#
_symmetry.space_group_name_H-M   'P 1'
#
loop_
_entity.id
_entity.type
_entity.pdbx_description
1 polymer ?
#
loop_
_entity_poly.entity_id
_entity_poly.type
_entity_poly.pdbx_seq_one_letter_code
_entity_poly.pdbx_strand_id
1 'polypeptide(L)'
;MNSRRRFRMALLPVVLVCLPLPVSFAMHRSKFPAADTTSPSARPTAEGGKAQTFRVMTYNVENLFDTLHDAGFNDEEFLPSSNRRWNSPRYWGKQQKLARTIAAAGGAVPVDLVALCEVENDTVVNHLCRRTILRRLDYAYLVTQSKDARGIDVALLYQPFRFRLLHAESLRIPFDASYGRSTRDILHAAGMLQTGDTLDVFVCHLPSRRGSNKSTRNFRYTAARTLRHKIDSVSNCRQNPLLIALGDFNDEHTDISISKMLNAHPYTSQTAETVSLETSPGTQQLYVLSANLRAKPDIRGTYKYQGRWNQLDHIIVNGQLLCPSSRLHTTPARCRIFAPPFLTEPDKSDSGVKPFRTYLGPIYHGGFSDHFPLVADFLMQ
;
A
#
# COMPACT_ATOMS: atom_id res chain seq x y z
N MET A 1 -66.09 -43.86 4.24
CA MET A 1 -65.96 -43.02 5.46
C MET A 1 -64.59 -43.26 6.06
N ASN A 2 -63.60 -42.39 5.82
CA ASN A 2 -62.43 -42.20 6.68
C ASN A 2 -61.65 -41.00 6.17
N SER A 3 -61.78 -39.89 6.87
CA SER A 3 -61.13 -38.60 6.64
C SER A 3 -59.69 -38.67 7.18
N ARG A 4 -58.68 -38.52 6.31
CA ARG A 4 -57.28 -38.30 6.73
C ARG A 4 -56.97 -36.78 6.65
N ARG A 5 -56.89 -36.17 7.80
CA ARG A 5 -56.36 -34.80 8.01
C ARG A 5 -54.84 -34.81 7.73
N ARG A 6 -54.38 -34.05 6.76
CA ARG A 6 -52.95 -33.74 6.55
C ARG A 6 -52.57 -32.54 7.40
N PHE A 7 -51.66 -32.72 8.37
CA PHE A 7 -50.98 -31.67 9.07
C PHE A 7 -49.90 -31.11 8.11
N ARG A 8 -49.97 -29.84 7.78
CA ARG A 8 -48.88 -29.10 7.15
C ARG A 8 -48.02 -28.53 8.26
N MET A 9 -46.79 -29.03 8.39
CA MET A 9 -45.71 -28.41 9.15
C MET A 9 -45.14 -27.26 8.33
N ALA A 10 -45.25 -26.04 8.85
CA ALA A 10 -44.58 -24.88 8.29
C ALA A 10 -43.12 -24.89 8.77
N LEU A 11 -42.17 -25.03 7.83
CA LEU A 11 -40.74 -24.78 8.08
C LEU A 11 -40.50 -23.28 8.08
N LEU A 12 -40.12 -22.72 9.22
CA LEU A 12 -39.51 -21.41 9.32
C LEU A 12 -38.05 -21.48 8.82
N PRO A 13 -37.57 -20.55 7.99
CA PRO A 13 -36.18 -20.51 7.62
C PRO A 13 -35.37 -19.95 8.81
N VAL A 14 -34.43 -20.75 9.31
CA VAL A 14 -33.40 -20.30 10.23
C VAL A 14 -32.39 -19.47 9.40
N VAL A 15 -32.43 -18.16 9.59
CA VAL A 15 -31.41 -17.25 9.05
C VAL A 15 -30.17 -17.41 9.93
N LEU A 16 -29.19 -18.15 9.43
CA LEU A 16 -27.87 -18.29 10.05
C LEU A 16 -27.08 -17.01 9.77
N VAL A 17 -27.06 -16.08 10.74
CA VAL A 17 -26.19 -14.90 10.68
C VAL A 17 -24.77 -15.37 10.97
N CYS A 18 -23.99 -15.59 9.92
CA CYS A 18 -22.55 -15.79 10.04
C CYS A 18 -21.89 -14.46 10.43
N LEU A 19 -21.64 -14.27 11.72
CA LEU A 19 -20.74 -13.24 12.21
C LEU A 19 -19.30 -13.63 11.82
N PRO A 20 -18.54 -12.77 11.16
CA PRO A 20 -17.13 -13.06 10.89
C PRO A 20 -16.35 -13.07 12.20
N LEU A 21 -15.63 -14.15 12.47
CA LEU A 21 -14.69 -14.23 13.58
C LEU A 21 -13.59 -13.20 13.38
N PRO A 22 -13.23 -12.41 14.43
CA PRO A 22 -12.13 -11.45 14.33
C PRO A 22 -10.81 -12.19 14.13
N VAL A 23 -10.15 -11.95 13.03
CA VAL A 23 -8.75 -12.36 12.80
C VAL A 23 -7.88 -11.57 13.75
N SER A 24 -7.19 -12.26 14.66
CA SER A 24 -6.31 -11.63 15.66
C SER A 24 -5.12 -10.98 14.96
N PHE A 25 -5.02 -9.66 15.03
CA PHE A 25 -3.82 -8.93 14.66
C PHE A 25 -2.82 -8.97 15.80
N ALA A 26 -1.56 -9.29 15.51
CA ALA A 26 -0.47 -9.01 16.42
C ALA A 26 -0.23 -7.49 16.47
N MET A 27 -0.99 -6.79 17.30
CA MET A 27 -0.73 -5.39 17.60
C MET A 27 0.45 -5.32 18.57
N HIS A 28 1.64 -5.03 18.06
CA HIS A 28 2.73 -4.63 18.94
C HIS A 28 2.48 -3.18 19.40
N ARG A 29 1.66 -3.04 20.45
CA ARG A 29 1.57 -1.78 21.19
C ARG A 29 2.90 -1.58 21.90
N SER A 30 3.72 -0.64 21.44
CA SER A 30 4.74 -0.04 22.29
C SER A 30 4.03 0.42 23.56
N LYS A 31 4.49 -0.05 24.74
CA LYS A 31 4.02 0.42 26.06
C LYS A 31 4.37 1.90 26.17
N PHE A 32 3.44 2.79 25.88
CA PHE A 32 3.56 4.18 26.29
C PHE A 32 3.20 4.26 27.79
N PRO A 33 3.95 5.02 28.60
CA PRO A 33 3.51 5.35 29.96
C PRO A 33 2.20 6.12 29.88
N ALA A 34 1.29 5.86 30.83
CA ALA A 34 0.02 6.55 30.95
C ALA A 34 0.26 8.08 30.95
N ALA A 35 -0.45 8.80 30.08
CA ALA A 35 -0.40 10.25 30.06
C ALA A 35 -0.93 10.78 31.37
N ASP A 36 -0.11 11.54 32.06
CA ASP A 36 -0.44 12.29 33.27
C ASP A 36 -1.52 13.32 32.90
N THR A 37 -2.68 13.22 33.57
CA THR A 37 -3.84 14.13 33.36
C THR A 37 -3.62 15.41 34.15
N THR A 38 -2.80 16.33 33.62
CA THR A 38 -2.75 17.70 34.12
C THR A 38 -3.15 18.69 33.04
N SER A 39 -4.33 19.27 33.26
CA SER A 39 -4.89 20.55 32.76
C SER A 39 -4.85 20.90 31.27
N PRO A 40 -5.96 21.36 30.68
CA PRO A 40 -6.01 21.81 29.29
C PRO A 40 -5.40 23.21 29.21
N SER A 41 -4.18 23.31 28.68
CA SER A 41 -3.65 24.58 28.21
C SER A 41 -4.38 25.00 26.93
N ALA A 42 -4.70 26.28 26.87
CA ALA A 42 -5.52 26.99 25.90
C ALA A 42 -5.42 26.49 24.44
N ARG A 43 -6.61 26.33 23.81
CA ARG A 43 -6.74 26.23 22.35
C ARG A 43 -6.02 27.43 21.70
N PRO A 44 -5.13 27.19 20.71
CA PRO A 44 -4.72 28.28 19.84
C PRO A 44 -5.95 28.71 19.03
N THR A 45 -6.29 29.98 19.12
CA THR A 45 -7.25 30.66 18.24
C THR A 45 -6.80 30.49 16.79
N ALA A 46 -7.75 30.20 15.90
CA ALA A 46 -7.55 30.00 14.47
C ALA A 46 -7.03 31.30 13.84
N GLU A 47 -5.72 31.49 13.84
CA GLU A 47 -5.04 32.34 12.87
C GLU A 47 -4.93 31.52 11.58
N GLY A 48 -5.28 32.12 10.42
CA GLY A 48 -5.37 31.52 9.10
C GLY A 48 -4.21 30.55 8.81
N GLY A 49 -4.44 29.26 9.07
CA GLY A 49 -3.42 28.21 9.06
C GLY A 49 -2.89 28.01 7.65
N LYS A 50 -1.58 28.18 7.45
CA LYS A 50 -0.90 27.77 6.23
C LYS A 50 -1.19 26.30 5.96
N ALA A 51 -1.68 25.99 4.74
CA ALA A 51 -1.92 24.60 4.32
C ALA A 51 -0.67 23.76 4.58
N GLN A 52 -0.84 22.67 5.31
CA GLN A 52 0.25 21.74 5.63
C GLN A 52 0.32 20.63 4.60
N THR A 53 1.52 20.19 4.27
CA THR A 53 1.70 19.02 3.41
C THR A 53 1.48 17.74 4.21
N PHE A 54 0.65 16.83 3.67
CA PHE A 54 0.53 15.45 4.10
C PHE A 54 1.10 14.57 2.98
N ARG A 55 2.21 13.90 3.26
CA ARG A 55 2.99 13.16 2.24
C ARG A 55 2.78 11.67 2.37
N VAL A 56 2.46 11.01 1.26
CA VAL A 56 2.38 9.54 1.19
C VAL A 56 3.41 9.00 0.22
N MET A 57 3.91 7.81 0.51
CA MET A 57 4.89 7.10 -0.30
C MET A 57 4.48 5.63 -0.44
N THR A 58 4.68 5.04 -1.61
CA THR A 58 4.69 3.58 -1.79
C THR A 58 6.01 3.13 -2.34
N TYR A 59 6.51 1.99 -1.86
CA TYR A 59 7.79 1.44 -2.26
C TYR A 59 7.80 -0.09 -2.19
N ASN A 60 7.92 -0.74 -3.35
CA ASN A 60 8.32 -2.14 -3.38
C ASN A 60 9.81 -2.22 -3.06
N VAL A 61 10.16 -2.91 -1.96
CA VAL A 61 11.52 -2.92 -1.40
C VAL A 61 12.38 -4.07 -1.92
N GLU A 62 11.92 -4.83 -2.92
CA GLU A 62 12.64 -5.98 -3.50
C GLU A 62 13.07 -6.98 -2.41
N ASN A 63 12.13 -7.78 -1.89
CA ASN A 63 12.39 -8.91 -1.00
C ASN A 63 13.21 -8.54 0.25
N LEU A 64 12.61 -7.81 1.18
CA LEU A 64 13.22 -7.51 2.48
C LEU A 64 13.01 -8.70 3.43
N PHE A 65 13.89 -9.68 3.34
CA PHE A 65 13.97 -10.83 4.24
C PHE A 65 15.01 -10.63 5.33
N ASP A 66 14.84 -11.26 6.48
CA ASP A 66 15.91 -11.43 7.43
C ASP A 66 16.87 -12.58 7.00
N THR A 67 17.58 -13.22 7.90
CA THR A 67 18.55 -14.26 7.57
C THR A 67 18.21 -15.60 8.20
N LEU A 68 16.98 -15.74 8.69
CA LEU A 68 16.44 -16.93 9.34
C LEU A 68 15.36 -17.55 8.45
N HIS A 69 15.19 -18.86 8.55
CA HIS A 69 14.12 -19.56 7.84
C HIS A 69 12.83 -19.53 8.67
N ASP A 70 11.76 -19.07 8.03
CA ASP A 70 10.41 -19.12 8.59
C ASP A 70 9.71 -20.43 8.16
N ALA A 71 9.44 -21.33 9.13
CA ALA A 71 8.86 -22.63 8.86
C ALA A 71 7.54 -22.53 8.09
N GLY A 72 7.46 -23.23 6.95
CA GLY A 72 6.27 -23.28 6.10
C GLY A 72 6.26 -22.27 4.96
N PHE A 73 7.33 -21.49 4.78
CA PHE A 73 7.51 -20.58 3.66
C PHE A 73 8.70 -20.99 2.78
N ASN A 74 8.68 -20.57 1.52
CA ASN A 74 9.74 -20.81 0.54
C ASN A 74 10.70 -19.60 0.52
N ASP A 75 11.46 -19.42 1.60
CA ASP A 75 12.39 -18.31 1.82
C ASP A 75 13.86 -18.73 1.77
N GLU A 76 14.13 -20.01 1.45
CA GLU A 76 15.48 -20.62 1.49
C GLU A 76 16.49 -19.86 0.63
N GLU A 77 16.04 -19.16 -0.42
CA GLU A 77 16.94 -18.36 -1.26
C GLU A 77 17.50 -17.11 -0.54
N PHE A 78 16.90 -16.72 0.60
CA PHE A 78 17.30 -15.59 1.45
C PHE A 78 18.05 -16.02 2.73
N LEU A 79 18.69 -17.18 2.71
CA LEU A 79 19.51 -17.66 3.80
C LEU A 79 21.02 -17.46 3.53
N PRO A 80 21.86 -17.42 4.58
CA PRO A 80 23.32 -17.32 4.43
C PRO A 80 23.94 -18.49 3.66
N SER A 81 23.33 -19.68 3.74
CA SER A 81 23.75 -20.91 3.05
C SER A 81 23.27 -20.99 1.60
N SER A 82 22.34 -20.12 1.16
CA SER A 82 21.80 -20.14 -0.18
C SER A 82 22.79 -19.67 -1.25
N ASN A 83 22.45 -19.89 -2.52
CA ASN A 83 23.20 -19.34 -3.66
C ASN A 83 23.28 -17.80 -3.63
N ARG A 84 22.28 -17.13 -3.05
CA ARG A 84 22.29 -15.67 -2.87
C ARG A 84 23.21 -15.25 -1.72
N ARG A 85 23.58 -16.15 -0.82
CA ARG A 85 24.40 -15.86 0.38
C ARG A 85 23.87 -14.64 1.13
N TRP A 86 22.56 -14.64 1.40
CA TRP A 86 21.91 -13.54 2.11
C TRP A 86 22.28 -13.59 3.59
N ASN A 87 23.23 -12.77 3.99
CA ASN A 87 23.83 -12.78 5.33
C ASN A 87 23.58 -11.44 6.05
N SER A 88 23.92 -11.40 7.34
CA SER A 88 23.70 -10.25 8.20
C SER A 88 24.27 -8.92 7.65
N PRO A 89 25.51 -8.84 7.11
CA PRO A 89 26.01 -7.61 6.49
C PRO A 89 25.15 -7.12 5.31
N ARG A 90 24.66 -8.03 4.45
CA ARG A 90 23.79 -7.68 3.31
C ARG A 90 22.42 -7.22 3.78
N TYR A 91 21.83 -7.91 4.75
CA TYR A 91 20.59 -7.56 5.40
C TYR A 91 20.63 -6.15 5.99
N TRP A 92 21.60 -5.87 6.87
CA TRP A 92 21.71 -4.56 7.50
C TRP A 92 22.07 -3.47 6.49
N GLY A 93 22.91 -3.78 5.49
CA GLY A 93 23.19 -2.87 4.39
C GLY A 93 21.91 -2.47 3.62
N LYS A 94 21.00 -3.42 3.36
CA LYS A 94 19.70 -3.15 2.72
C LYS A 94 18.81 -2.33 3.64
N GLN A 95 18.69 -2.69 4.92
CA GLN A 95 17.92 -1.92 5.92
C GLN A 95 18.31 -0.44 5.93
N GLN A 96 19.62 -0.14 5.96
CA GLN A 96 20.12 1.25 5.95
C GLN A 96 19.80 1.97 4.64
N LYS A 97 19.87 1.29 3.50
CA LYS A 97 19.53 1.86 2.19
C LYS A 97 18.05 2.20 2.08
N LEU A 98 17.15 1.30 2.51
CA LEU A 98 15.71 1.55 2.53
C LEU A 98 15.37 2.72 3.46
N ALA A 99 15.96 2.75 4.65
CA ALA A 99 15.79 3.85 5.59
C ALA A 99 16.26 5.20 5.01
N ARG A 100 17.42 5.22 4.33
CA ARG A 100 17.91 6.40 3.60
C ARG A 100 16.92 6.86 2.53
N THR A 101 16.33 5.92 1.79
CA THR A 101 15.36 6.23 0.74
C THR A 101 14.12 6.90 1.33
N ILE A 102 13.55 6.32 2.39
CA ILE A 102 12.36 6.85 3.07
C ILE A 102 12.65 8.25 3.66
N ALA A 103 13.78 8.41 4.36
CA ALA A 103 14.17 9.70 4.93
C ALA A 103 14.39 10.76 3.83
N ALA A 104 15.05 10.41 2.73
CA ALA A 104 15.28 11.32 1.61
C ALA A 104 13.98 11.72 0.89
N ALA A 105 13.01 10.83 0.79
CA ALA A 105 11.69 11.13 0.24
C ALA A 105 10.91 12.13 1.10
N GLY A 106 11.11 12.09 2.41
CA GLY A 106 10.55 13.05 3.37
C GLY A 106 11.16 14.44 3.23
N GLY A 107 12.48 14.52 3.05
CA GLY A 107 13.22 15.80 3.04
C GLY A 107 13.30 16.41 4.44
N ALA A 108 12.78 17.62 4.61
CA ALA A 108 12.82 18.33 5.90
C ALA A 108 11.84 17.79 6.94
N VAL A 109 10.78 17.10 6.50
CA VAL A 109 9.77 16.48 7.38
C VAL A 109 9.59 15.01 7.03
N PRO A 110 9.24 14.14 8.00
CA PRO A 110 8.97 12.74 7.71
C PRO A 110 7.86 12.57 6.66
N VAL A 111 7.90 11.47 5.91
CA VAL A 111 6.73 11.02 5.13
C VAL A 111 5.64 10.58 6.10
N ASP A 112 4.41 11.06 5.94
CA ASP A 112 3.34 10.79 6.89
C ASP A 112 2.87 9.32 6.83
N LEU A 113 2.80 8.74 5.61
CA LEU A 113 2.44 7.34 5.36
C LEU A 113 3.42 6.70 4.37
N VAL A 114 3.99 5.55 4.73
CA VAL A 114 4.87 4.77 3.86
C VAL A 114 4.33 3.36 3.70
N ALA A 115 3.80 3.05 2.52
CA ALA A 115 3.38 1.71 2.16
C ALA A 115 4.57 0.93 1.58
N LEU A 116 4.86 -0.23 2.15
CA LEU A 116 5.94 -1.11 1.72
C LEU A 116 5.36 -2.41 1.15
N CYS A 117 5.92 -2.86 0.05
CA CYS A 117 5.64 -4.17 -0.55
C CYS A 117 6.91 -5.03 -0.48
N GLU A 118 6.75 -6.35 -0.38
CA GLU A 118 7.82 -7.33 -0.28
C GLU A 118 8.64 -7.23 1.02
N VAL A 119 7.95 -7.05 2.13
CA VAL A 119 8.50 -7.25 3.48
C VAL A 119 8.16 -8.66 3.96
N GLU A 120 9.07 -9.31 4.66
CA GLU A 120 8.87 -10.67 5.15
C GLU A 120 7.90 -10.73 6.34
N ASN A 121 8.22 -10.02 7.41
CA ASN A 121 7.50 -10.15 8.67
C ASN A 121 7.63 -8.89 9.54
N ASP A 122 7.04 -8.93 10.75
CA ASP A 122 7.13 -7.86 11.76
C ASP A 122 8.58 -7.52 12.14
N THR A 123 9.45 -8.53 12.24
CA THR A 123 10.85 -8.35 12.67
C THR A 123 11.61 -7.43 11.70
N VAL A 124 11.48 -7.63 10.40
CA VAL A 124 12.20 -6.82 9.40
C VAL A 124 11.71 -5.37 9.39
N VAL A 125 10.41 -5.14 9.59
CA VAL A 125 9.82 -3.80 9.66
C VAL A 125 10.19 -3.12 10.99
N ASN A 126 10.18 -3.86 12.09
CA ASN A 126 10.69 -3.39 13.39
C ASN A 126 12.14 -2.93 13.27
N HIS A 127 13.01 -3.74 12.68
CA HIS A 127 14.42 -3.40 12.45
C HIS A 127 14.55 -2.13 11.61
N LEU A 128 13.75 -1.99 10.54
CA LEU A 128 13.74 -0.79 9.72
C LEU A 128 13.38 0.46 10.53
N CYS A 129 12.33 0.39 11.35
CA CYS A 129 11.86 1.53 12.13
C CYS A 129 12.71 1.81 13.37
N ARG A 130 13.28 0.79 14.03
CA ARG A 130 13.91 0.94 15.37
C ARG A 130 15.43 0.86 15.36
N ARG A 131 16.06 0.24 14.33
CA ARG A 131 17.51 0.01 14.30
C ARG A 131 18.23 0.72 13.14
N THR A 132 17.51 1.60 12.41
CA THR A 132 18.08 2.46 11.35
C THR A 132 17.96 3.94 11.74
N ILE A 133 18.26 4.84 10.81
CA ILE A 133 18.05 6.29 11.00
C ILE A 133 16.58 6.64 11.24
N LEU A 134 15.62 5.79 10.79
CA LEU A 134 14.17 6.02 10.98
C LEU A 134 13.77 5.98 12.46
N ARG A 135 14.58 5.42 13.35
CA ARG A 135 14.32 5.44 14.81
C ARG A 135 14.08 6.83 15.39
N ARG A 136 14.61 7.87 14.72
CA ARG A 136 14.46 9.28 15.13
C ARG A 136 13.15 9.88 14.64
N LEU A 137 12.41 9.17 13.80
CA LEU A 137 11.18 9.66 13.17
C LEU A 137 9.92 9.05 13.80
N ASP A 138 10.07 8.19 14.81
CA ASP A 138 9.00 7.59 15.64
C ASP A 138 7.82 6.98 14.87
N TYR A 139 8.10 6.34 13.73
CA TYR A 139 7.06 5.64 12.98
C TYR A 139 6.41 4.55 13.81
N ALA A 140 5.07 4.54 13.87
CA ALA A 140 4.32 3.32 14.12
C ALA A 140 4.13 2.56 12.81
N TYR A 141 3.82 1.26 12.88
CA TYR A 141 3.63 0.45 11.69
C TYR A 141 2.61 -0.67 11.87
N LEU A 142 2.11 -1.16 10.74
CA LEU A 142 1.25 -2.33 10.59
C LEU A 142 1.90 -3.25 9.56
N VAL A 143 1.81 -4.57 9.76
CA VAL A 143 2.26 -5.60 8.81
C VAL A 143 1.16 -6.62 8.67
N THR A 144 0.85 -7.07 7.46
CA THR A 144 -0.05 -8.22 7.24
C THR A 144 0.65 -9.52 7.59
N GLN A 145 -0.14 -10.59 7.76
CA GLN A 145 0.34 -11.97 7.88
C GLN A 145 -0.41 -12.82 6.87
N SER A 146 0.05 -12.77 5.64
CA SER A 146 -0.59 -13.44 4.53
C SER A 146 -0.20 -14.92 4.42
N LYS A 147 -0.85 -15.62 3.51
CA LYS A 147 -0.50 -17.00 3.15
C LYS A 147 0.31 -17.06 1.85
N ASP A 148 1.01 -15.99 1.47
CA ASP A 148 1.91 -16.05 0.31
C ASP A 148 3.00 -17.09 0.56
N ALA A 149 3.19 -17.99 -0.41
CA ALA A 149 4.12 -19.12 -0.24
C ALA A 149 5.58 -18.70 -0.01
N ARG A 150 5.97 -17.48 -0.41
CA ARG A 150 7.31 -16.94 -0.19
C ARG A 150 7.48 -16.29 1.19
N GLY A 151 6.38 -16.11 1.95
CA GLY A 151 6.42 -15.40 3.22
C GLY A 151 6.58 -13.88 3.07
N ILE A 152 6.13 -13.28 1.95
CA ILE A 152 6.18 -11.82 1.79
C ILE A 152 4.81 -11.18 2.04
N ASP A 153 4.86 -10.00 2.60
CA ASP A 153 3.71 -9.22 3.04
C ASP A 153 3.77 -7.76 2.60
N VAL A 154 2.78 -7.00 3.02
CA VAL A 154 2.75 -5.54 2.90
C VAL A 154 2.77 -4.90 4.28
N ALA A 155 3.34 -3.70 4.37
CA ALA A 155 3.37 -2.92 5.59
C ALA A 155 2.97 -1.48 5.35
N LEU A 156 2.45 -0.83 6.40
CA LEU A 156 2.20 0.60 6.45
C LEU A 156 2.95 1.20 7.64
N LEU A 157 3.94 2.05 7.38
CA LEU A 157 4.54 2.91 8.38
C LEU A 157 3.74 4.22 8.41
N TYR A 158 3.48 4.76 9.59
CA TYR A 158 2.72 6.01 9.71
C TYR A 158 3.23 6.87 10.88
N GLN A 159 3.03 8.20 10.76
CA GLN A 159 3.27 9.16 11.81
C GLN A 159 2.04 9.24 12.73
N PRO A 160 2.09 8.76 14.00
CA PRO A 160 0.90 8.66 14.86
C PRO A 160 0.22 10.00 15.12
N PHE A 161 0.99 11.09 15.15
CA PHE A 161 0.44 12.45 15.33
C PHE A 161 -0.32 12.97 14.10
N ARG A 162 0.06 12.49 12.89
CA ARG A 162 -0.55 12.92 11.62
C ARG A 162 -1.69 11.99 11.17
N PHE A 163 -1.60 10.72 11.57
CA PHE A 163 -2.57 9.67 11.24
C PHE A 163 -2.79 8.83 12.49
N ARG A 164 -3.80 9.18 13.29
CA ARG A 164 -4.17 8.44 14.49
C ARG A 164 -4.98 7.21 14.11
N LEU A 165 -4.35 6.04 14.16
CA LEU A 165 -4.98 4.78 13.78
C LEU A 165 -6.26 4.53 14.58
N LEU A 166 -7.36 4.26 13.88
CA LEU A 166 -8.68 3.91 14.43
C LEU A 166 -8.98 2.42 14.25
N HIS A 167 -8.66 1.87 13.09
CA HIS A 167 -8.92 0.49 12.71
C HIS A 167 -7.89 -0.02 11.72
N ALA A 168 -7.57 -1.31 11.78
CA ALA A 168 -6.78 -2.00 10.76
C ALA A 168 -7.30 -3.42 10.57
N GLU A 169 -7.27 -3.90 9.33
CA GLU A 169 -7.63 -5.28 8.97
C GLU A 169 -6.81 -5.77 7.78
N SER A 170 -6.66 -7.08 7.71
CA SER A 170 -6.03 -7.80 6.61
C SER A 170 -7.12 -8.44 5.75
N LEU A 171 -7.21 -8.05 4.49
CA LEU A 171 -8.22 -8.55 3.56
C LEU A 171 -7.64 -9.72 2.77
N ARG A 172 -8.11 -10.92 3.07
CA ARG A 172 -7.75 -12.11 2.32
C ARG A 172 -8.34 -12.06 0.92
N ILE A 173 -7.51 -12.31 -0.09
CA ILE A 173 -7.97 -12.44 -1.47
C ILE A 173 -8.47 -13.88 -1.68
N PRO A 174 -9.77 -14.08 -2.01
CA PRO A 174 -10.36 -15.41 -2.13
C PRO A 174 -10.00 -16.02 -3.49
N PHE A 175 -8.93 -16.81 -3.53
CA PHE A 175 -8.67 -17.66 -4.69
C PHE A 175 -9.38 -18.98 -4.54
N ASP A 176 -9.86 -19.51 -5.66
CA ASP A 176 -10.40 -20.87 -5.72
C ASP A 176 -9.34 -21.88 -5.24
N ALA A 177 -9.72 -22.78 -4.36
CA ALA A 177 -8.83 -23.79 -3.78
C ALA A 177 -8.18 -24.69 -4.86
N SER A 178 -8.82 -24.85 -6.02
CA SER A 178 -8.28 -25.62 -7.17
C SER A 178 -6.99 -25.01 -7.73
N TYR A 179 -6.73 -23.73 -7.51
CA TYR A 179 -5.49 -23.10 -7.96
C TYR A 179 -4.27 -23.43 -7.11
N GLY A 180 -4.45 -24.01 -5.90
CA GLY A 180 -3.35 -24.36 -4.99
C GLY A 180 -2.42 -23.20 -4.66
N ARG A 181 -2.89 -21.95 -4.77
CA ARG A 181 -2.11 -20.72 -4.59
C ARG A 181 -2.77 -19.79 -3.60
N SER A 182 -1.94 -19.16 -2.80
CA SER A 182 -2.29 -18.00 -1.97
C SER A 182 -1.48 -16.80 -2.43
N THR A 183 -1.84 -15.63 -1.95
CA THR A 183 -1.14 -14.37 -2.23
C THR A 183 -1.15 -13.47 -1.01
N ARG A 184 -0.46 -12.34 -1.12
CA ARG A 184 -0.47 -11.30 -0.10
C ARG A 184 -1.89 -10.79 0.13
N ASP A 185 -2.19 -10.52 1.37
CA ASP A 185 -3.42 -9.83 1.75
C ASP A 185 -3.33 -8.34 1.39
N ILE A 186 -4.46 -7.67 1.28
CA ILE A 186 -4.53 -6.22 1.19
C ILE A 186 -4.66 -5.68 2.61
N LEU A 187 -3.78 -4.77 3.03
CA LEU A 187 -3.91 -4.08 4.30
C LEU A 187 -4.87 -2.91 4.15
N HIS A 188 -5.93 -2.87 4.96
CA HIS A 188 -6.77 -1.69 5.14
C HIS A 188 -6.49 -1.07 6.51
N ALA A 189 -6.23 0.23 6.54
CA ALA A 189 -6.05 1.02 7.75
C ALA A 189 -6.91 2.29 7.68
N ALA A 190 -7.74 2.50 8.68
CA ALA A 190 -8.50 3.75 8.85
C ALA A 190 -7.86 4.57 9.97
N GLY A 191 -7.55 5.83 9.70
CA GLY A 191 -6.96 6.74 10.69
C GLY A 191 -7.56 8.12 10.66
N MET A 192 -7.60 8.77 11.83
CA MET A 192 -8.05 10.14 11.95
C MET A 192 -6.89 11.10 11.67
N LEU A 193 -7.12 12.03 10.77
CA LEU A 193 -6.23 13.13 10.45
C LEU A 193 -6.34 14.27 11.49
N GLN A 194 -5.40 15.21 11.46
CA GLN A 194 -5.46 16.42 12.30
C GLN A 194 -6.67 17.31 11.98
N THR A 195 -7.23 17.20 10.77
CA THR A 195 -8.48 17.88 10.38
C THR A 195 -9.73 17.29 11.05
N GLY A 196 -9.62 16.14 11.73
CA GLY A 196 -10.73 15.39 12.27
C GLY A 196 -11.41 14.44 11.27
N ASP A 197 -10.98 14.46 9.99
CA ASP A 197 -11.49 13.54 8.97
C ASP A 197 -10.86 12.16 9.13
N THR A 198 -11.60 11.14 8.69
CA THR A 198 -11.06 9.77 8.59
C THR A 198 -10.52 9.54 7.18
N LEU A 199 -9.26 9.13 7.11
CA LEU A 199 -8.62 8.65 5.87
C LEU A 199 -8.53 7.12 5.91
N ASP A 200 -9.07 6.47 4.89
CA ASP A 200 -8.96 5.02 4.68
C ASP A 200 -7.84 4.73 3.68
N VAL A 201 -6.87 3.91 4.08
CA VAL A 201 -5.66 3.60 3.31
C VAL A 201 -5.62 2.11 3.03
N PHE A 202 -5.42 1.74 1.76
CA PHE A 202 -5.30 0.36 1.30
C PHE A 202 -3.89 0.14 0.75
N VAL A 203 -3.10 -0.73 1.39
CA VAL A 203 -1.77 -1.13 0.88
C VAL A 203 -1.92 -2.43 0.12
N CYS A 204 -1.48 -2.41 -1.14
CA CYS A 204 -1.69 -3.47 -2.11
C CYS A 204 -0.37 -4.01 -2.66
N HIS A 205 -0.24 -5.34 -2.76
CA HIS A 205 0.75 -5.98 -3.60
C HIS A 205 0.08 -7.11 -4.37
N LEU A 206 -0.42 -6.81 -5.57
CA LEU A 206 -1.19 -7.74 -6.38
C LEU A 206 -0.30 -8.84 -6.97
N PRO A 207 -0.87 -10.00 -7.38
CA PRO A 207 -0.12 -11.10 -7.95
C PRO A 207 0.74 -10.69 -9.15
N SER A 208 2.02 -11.12 -9.14
CA SER A 208 3.00 -10.75 -10.17
C SER A 208 2.67 -11.35 -11.54
N ARG A 209 3.27 -10.79 -12.60
CA ARG A 209 3.20 -11.28 -13.98
C ARG A 209 4.14 -12.47 -14.23
N ARG A 210 4.76 -13.05 -13.19
CA ARG A 210 5.76 -14.12 -13.32
C ARG A 210 5.15 -15.35 -14.00
N GLY A 211 5.85 -15.88 -15.00
CA GLY A 211 5.37 -16.94 -15.89
C GLY A 211 4.76 -16.37 -17.17
N SER A 212 3.66 -15.68 -17.13
CA SER A 212 3.13 -14.85 -18.21
C SER A 212 2.00 -13.95 -17.69
N ASN A 213 1.79 -12.82 -18.34
CA ASN A 213 0.66 -11.95 -18.01
C ASN A 213 -0.68 -12.68 -18.23
N LYS A 214 -0.78 -13.48 -19.30
CA LYS A 214 -2.00 -14.24 -19.64
C LYS A 214 -2.39 -15.27 -18.56
N SER A 215 -1.42 -16.01 -18.00
CA SER A 215 -1.67 -17.05 -16.98
C SER A 215 -1.99 -16.46 -15.60
N THR A 216 -1.51 -15.25 -15.28
CA THR A 216 -1.63 -14.65 -13.96
C THR A 216 -2.68 -13.54 -13.85
N ARG A 217 -3.21 -13.04 -14.98
CA ARG A 217 -4.14 -11.92 -15.01
C ARG A 217 -5.41 -12.14 -14.16
N ASN A 218 -5.96 -13.36 -14.16
CA ASN A 218 -7.18 -13.66 -13.41
C ASN A 218 -6.99 -13.50 -11.90
N PHE A 219 -5.80 -13.79 -11.39
CA PHE A 219 -5.47 -13.56 -9.98
C PHE A 219 -5.48 -12.06 -9.65
N ARG A 220 -4.93 -11.23 -10.55
CA ARG A 220 -4.98 -9.77 -10.38
C ARG A 220 -6.40 -9.23 -10.51
N TYR A 221 -7.23 -9.81 -11.39
CA TYR A 221 -8.66 -9.44 -11.49
C TYR A 221 -9.42 -9.73 -10.20
N THR A 222 -9.19 -10.90 -9.58
CA THR A 222 -9.80 -11.26 -8.31
C THR A 222 -9.33 -10.31 -7.21
N ALA A 223 -8.03 -10.03 -7.12
CA ALA A 223 -7.48 -9.10 -6.14
C ALA A 223 -8.04 -7.68 -6.31
N ALA A 224 -8.11 -7.16 -7.54
CA ALA A 224 -8.68 -5.86 -7.85
C ALA A 224 -10.16 -5.76 -7.50
N ARG A 225 -10.96 -6.82 -7.77
CA ARG A 225 -12.37 -6.87 -7.35
C ARG A 225 -12.51 -6.90 -5.82
N THR A 226 -11.68 -7.67 -5.12
CA THR A 226 -11.67 -7.71 -3.65
C THR A 226 -11.41 -6.32 -3.08
N LEU A 227 -10.41 -5.61 -3.62
CA LEU A 227 -10.13 -4.22 -3.25
C LEU A 227 -11.33 -3.31 -3.55
N ARG A 228 -11.90 -3.41 -4.75
CA ARG A 228 -13.06 -2.59 -5.16
C ARG A 228 -14.24 -2.78 -4.23
N HIS A 229 -14.63 -4.03 -3.94
CA HIS A 229 -15.72 -4.35 -3.02
C HIS A 229 -15.50 -3.76 -1.62
N LYS A 230 -14.25 -3.81 -1.13
CA LYS A 230 -13.95 -3.23 0.19
C LYS A 230 -14.01 -1.72 0.17
N ILE A 231 -13.48 -1.08 -0.87
CA ILE A 231 -13.58 0.38 -1.07
C ILE A 231 -15.05 0.80 -1.10
N ASP A 232 -15.90 0.10 -1.86
CA ASP A 232 -17.33 0.40 -1.94
C ASP A 232 -18.02 0.27 -0.56
N SER A 233 -17.71 -0.82 0.16
CA SER A 233 -18.24 -1.04 1.51
C SER A 233 -17.85 0.07 2.47
N VAL A 234 -16.57 0.49 2.47
CA VAL A 234 -16.07 1.57 3.32
C VAL A 234 -16.68 2.91 2.92
N SER A 235 -16.75 3.21 1.62
CA SER A 235 -17.34 4.46 1.10
C SER A 235 -18.80 4.62 1.52
N ASN A 236 -19.58 3.54 1.49
CA ASN A 236 -20.98 3.55 1.90
C ASN A 236 -21.19 3.80 3.41
N CYS A 237 -20.15 3.56 4.21
CA CYS A 237 -20.18 3.81 5.66
C CYS A 237 -19.66 5.19 6.08
N ARG A 238 -19.16 5.99 5.13
CA ARG A 238 -18.60 7.34 5.37
C ARG A 238 -19.50 8.40 4.77
N GLN A 239 -19.66 9.54 5.44
CA GLN A 239 -20.34 10.71 4.87
C GLN A 239 -19.48 11.38 3.78
N ASN A 240 -18.19 11.55 4.07
CA ASN A 240 -17.21 12.14 3.16
C ASN A 240 -15.99 11.19 3.07
N PRO A 241 -16.05 10.13 2.26
CA PRO A 241 -14.97 9.16 2.19
C PRO A 241 -13.71 9.80 1.62
N LEU A 242 -12.59 9.69 2.34
CA LEU A 242 -11.24 9.99 1.87
C LEU A 242 -10.50 8.66 1.74
N LEU A 243 -10.12 8.28 0.52
CA LEU A 243 -9.62 6.95 0.21
C LEU A 243 -8.34 7.01 -0.61
N ILE A 244 -7.32 6.30 -0.16
CA ILE A 244 -6.06 6.09 -0.88
C ILE A 244 -5.80 4.59 -1.00
N ALA A 245 -5.61 4.08 -2.22
CA ALA A 245 -5.06 2.74 -2.47
C ALA A 245 -3.69 2.91 -3.12
N LEU A 246 -2.65 2.29 -2.53
CA LEU A 246 -1.29 2.43 -3.02
C LEU A 246 -0.50 1.13 -2.85
N GLY A 247 0.53 0.96 -3.67
CA GLY A 247 1.35 -0.26 -3.67
C GLY A 247 1.77 -0.67 -5.07
N ASP A 248 2.26 -1.91 -5.17
CA ASP A 248 2.59 -2.58 -6.42
C ASP A 248 1.38 -3.38 -6.93
N PHE A 249 0.74 -2.87 -7.96
CA PHE A 249 -0.41 -3.52 -8.59
C PHE A 249 -0.02 -4.55 -9.64
N ASN A 250 1.26 -4.65 -10.00
CA ASN A 250 1.78 -5.54 -11.04
C ASN A 250 1.06 -5.44 -12.40
N ASP A 251 0.31 -4.36 -12.62
CA ASP A 251 -0.37 -4.02 -13.88
C ASP A 251 -0.29 -2.50 -14.13
N GLU A 252 -0.32 -2.12 -15.41
CA GLU A 252 -0.41 -0.72 -15.85
C GLU A 252 -1.82 -0.18 -15.59
N HIS A 253 -1.96 1.14 -15.47
CA HIS A 253 -3.27 1.79 -15.28
C HIS A 253 -4.29 1.48 -16.41
N THR A 254 -3.83 1.09 -17.59
CA THR A 254 -4.66 0.68 -18.73
C THR A 254 -5.07 -0.79 -18.70
N ASP A 255 -4.43 -1.62 -17.87
CA ASP A 255 -4.77 -3.03 -17.76
C ASP A 255 -6.15 -3.22 -17.11
N ILE A 256 -6.81 -4.32 -17.49
CA ILE A 256 -8.20 -4.62 -17.10
C ILE A 256 -8.38 -4.69 -15.58
N SER A 257 -7.36 -5.16 -14.84
CA SER A 257 -7.42 -5.22 -13.37
C SER A 257 -7.66 -3.83 -12.75
N ILE A 258 -7.02 -2.80 -13.28
CA ILE A 258 -7.14 -1.41 -12.79
C ILE A 258 -8.30 -0.70 -13.47
N SER A 259 -8.33 -0.69 -14.82
CA SER A 259 -9.30 0.11 -15.58
C SER A 259 -10.74 -0.40 -15.49
N LYS A 260 -10.95 -1.73 -15.31
CA LYS A 260 -12.29 -2.33 -15.30
C LYS A 260 -12.64 -3.00 -13.97
N MET A 261 -11.72 -3.82 -13.38
CA MET A 261 -12.05 -4.56 -12.15
C MET A 261 -12.05 -3.66 -10.93
N LEU A 262 -11.05 -2.80 -10.80
CA LEU A 262 -10.99 -1.76 -9.78
C LEU A 262 -11.82 -0.53 -10.17
N ASN A 263 -12.07 -0.33 -11.45
CA ASN A 263 -12.75 0.84 -12.04
C ASN A 263 -12.04 2.15 -11.66
N ALA A 264 -10.72 2.18 -11.82
CA ALA A 264 -9.88 3.35 -11.58
C ALA A 264 -9.38 3.91 -12.93
N HIS A 265 -9.52 5.22 -13.11
CA HIS A 265 -9.23 5.89 -14.38
C HIS A 265 -8.10 6.90 -14.25
N PRO A 266 -7.32 7.15 -15.30
CA PRO A 266 -6.34 8.23 -15.26
C PRO A 266 -7.06 9.58 -15.07
N TYR A 267 -6.46 10.46 -14.28
CA TYR A 267 -6.94 11.82 -14.14
C TYR A 267 -6.52 12.64 -15.37
N THR A 268 -7.47 13.24 -16.03
CA THR A 268 -7.27 14.09 -17.23
C THR A 268 -7.87 15.49 -17.00
N SER A 269 -7.62 16.44 -17.90
CA SER A 269 -8.26 17.76 -17.84
C SER A 269 -9.79 17.67 -17.89
N GLN A 270 -10.33 16.74 -18.69
CA GLN A 270 -11.79 16.49 -18.74
C GLN A 270 -12.33 15.95 -17.41
N THR A 271 -11.58 15.04 -16.75
CA THR A 271 -11.98 14.56 -15.42
C THR A 271 -11.85 15.64 -14.36
N ALA A 272 -10.95 16.63 -14.52
CA ALA A 272 -10.85 17.77 -13.62
C ALA A 272 -12.12 18.64 -13.63
N GLU A 273 -12.70 18.88 -14.81
CA GLU A 273 -13.97 19.60 -14.94
C GLU A 273 -15.12 18.83 -14.28
N THR A 274 -15.20 17.51 -14.52
CA THR A 274 -16.22 16.64 -13.91
C THR A 274 -16.10 16.64 -12.37
N VAL A 275 -14.91 16.46 -11.82
CA VAL A 275 -14.66 16.48 -10.36
C VAL A 275 -15.02 17.83 -9.75
N SER A 276 -14.80 18.94 -10.48
CA SER A 276 -15.14 20.28 -10.01
C SER A 276 -16.65 20.56 -10.03
N LEU A 277 -17.40 19.90 -10.91
CA LEU A 277 -18.86 20.02 -11.05
C LEU A 277 -19.62 19.07 -10.13
N GLU A 278 -19.04 17.91 -9.81
CA GLU A 278 -19.61 16.91 -8.91
C GLU A 278 -19.33 17.28 -7.43
N THR A 279 -20.01 18.30 -6.94
CA THR A 279 -20.07 18.62 -5.51
C THR A 279 -20.92 17.61 -4.71
N SER A 280 -21.33 16.51 -5.32
CA SER A 280 -22.13 15.47 -4.68
C SER A 280 -21.26 14.59 -3.78
N PRO A 281 -21.56 14.47 -2.48
CA PRO A 281 -20.94 13.50 -1.61
C PRO A 281 -21.27 12.09 -2.14
N GLY A 282 -20.25 11.30 -2.48
CA GLY A 282 -20.43 9.90 -2.85
C GLY A 282 -19.86 9.48 -4.19
N THR A 283 -19.06 10.27 -4.88
CA THR A 283 -18.35 9.77 -6.07
C THR A 283 -17.34 8.70 -5.63
N GLN A 284 -17.77 7.44 -5.73
CA GLN A 284 -16.94 6.26 -5.54
C GLN A 284 -15.96 6.07 -6.71
N GLN A 285 -15.85 7.08 -7.58
CA GLN A 285 -14.94 7.07 -8.71
C GLN A 285 -13.50 7.16 -8.22
N LEU A 286 -12.67 6.25 -8.72
CA LEU A 286 -11.25 6.18 -8.40
C LEU A 286 -10.41 6.76 -9.55
N TYR A 287 -9.35 7.46 -9.17
CA TYR A 287 -8.42 8.11 -10.09
C TYR A 287 -6.98 7.70 -9.81
N VAL A 288 -6.26 7.32 -10.87
CA VAL A 288 -4.85 6.91 -10.80
C VAL A 288 -3.98 8.16 -10.93
N LEU A 289 -3.43 8.65 -9.81
CA LEU A 289 -2.53 9.81 -9.81
C LEU A 289 -1.21 9.52 -10.54
N SER A 290 -0.76 8.28 -10.49
CA SER A 290 0.50 7.82 -11.06
C SER A 290 0.42 7.45 -12.54
N ALA A 291 -0.72 7.68 -13.20
CA ALA A 291 -0.85 7.42 -14.63
C ALA A 291 0.13 8.29 -15.45
N ASN A 292 0.89 7.65 -16.34
CA ASN A 292 1.81 8.31 -17.28
C ASN A 292 2.90 9.19 -16.65
N LEU A 293 3.32 8.92 -15.41
CA LEU A 293 4.38 9.66 -14.74
C LEU A 293 5.73 9.49 -15.44
N ARG A 294 6.51 10.57 -15.39
CA ARG A 294 7.91 10.60 -15.83
C ARG A 294 8.72 11.38 -14.80
N ALA A 295 9.76 10.77 -14.24
CA ALA A 295 10.68 11.49 -13.36
C ALA A 295 11.71 12.30 -14.17
N LYS A 296 12.13 11.75 -15.32
CA LYS A 296 13.08 12.33 -16.29
C LYS A 296 12.72 11.82 -17.68
N PRO A 297 13.27 12.39 -18.76
CA PRO A 297 13.02 11.90 -20.12
C PRO A 297 13.30 10.40 -20.31
N ASP A 298 14.29 9.87 -19.59
CA ASP A 298 14.72 8.47 -19.61
C ASP A 298 14.12 7.59 -18.48
N ILE A 299 13.32 8.16 -17.56
CA ILE A 299 12.63 7.43 -16.49
C ILE A 299 11.12 7.60 -16.66
N ARG A 300 10.47 6.56 -17.20
CA ARG A 300 9.05 6.58 -17.61
C ARG A 300 8.16 5.60 -16.84
N GLY A 301 8.61 5.13 -15.68
CA GLY A 301 7.90 4.17 -14.83
C GLY A 301 8.70 3.87 -13.59
N THR A 302 8.13 3.06 -12.71
CA THR A 302 8.78 2.64 -11.46
C THR A 302 9.65 1.41 -11.60
N TYR A 303 9.40 0.58 -12.61
CA TYR A 303 10.08 -0.69 -12.84
C TYR A 303 10.62 -0.78 -14.27
N LYS A 304 11.87 -1.24 -14.44
CA LYS A 304 12.46 -1.46 -15.78
C LYS A 304 12.84 -2.92 -15.97
N TYR A 305 12.29 -3.52 -17.03
CA TYR A 305 12.56 -4.90 -17.39
C TYR A 305 12.82 -5.04 -18.89
N GLN A 306 13.95 -5.67 -19.27
CA GLN A 306 14.37 -5.85 -20.67
C GLN A 306 14.27 -4.56 -21.50
N GLY A 307 14.83 -3.47 -20.97
CA GLY A 307 14.85 -2.17 -21.63
C GLY A 307 13.52 -1.38 -21.59
N ARG A 308 12.44 -1.99 -21.15
CA ARG A 308 11.10 -1.37 -21.11
C ARG A 308 10.74 -0.89 -19.72
N TRP A 309 10.32 0.37 -19.61
CA TRP A 309 9.72 0.91 -18.41
C TRP A 309 8.27 0.45 -18.26
N ASN A 310 7.90 0.08 -17.05
CA ASN A 310 6.54 -0.24 -16.65
C ASN A 310 6.18 0.61 -15.43
N GLN A 311 4.97 1.12 -15.39
CA GLN A 311 4.39 1.79 -14.24
C GLN A 311 3.51 0.80 -13.49
N LEU A 312 4.11 -0.01 -12.60
CA LEU A 312 3.43 -1.09 -11.86
C LEU A 312 2.98 -0.65 -10.47
N ASP A 313 3.67 0.32 -9.90
CA ASP A 313 3.31 0.93 -8.62
C ASP A 313 2.33 2.07 -8.87
N HIS A 314 1.28 2.14 -8.05
CA HIS A 314 0.25 3.16 -8.19
C HIS A 314 -0.09 3.83 -6.86
N ILE A 315 -0.52 5.10 -6.97
CA ILE A 315 -1.27 5.83 -5.95
C ILE A 315 -2.61 6.18 -6.59
N ILE A 316 -3.66 5.61 -6.05
CA ILE A 316 -5.05 5.73 -6.52
C ILE A 316 -5.85 6.41 -5.42
N VAL A 317 -6.64 7.40 -5.78
CA VAL A 317 -7.46 8.17 -4.84
C VAL A 317 -8.91 8.25 -5.31
N ASN A 318 -9.85 8.50 -4.40
CA ASN A 318 -11.20 8.82 -4.81
C ASN A 318 -11.34 10.30 -5.18
N GLY A 319 -12.43 10.67 -5.88
CA GLY A 319 -12.68 12.03 -6.35
C GLY A 319 -12.69 13.08 -5.24
N GLN A 320 -13.11 12.71 -4.02
CA GLN A 320 -13.11 13.63 -2.88
C GLN A 320 -11.72 14.19 -2.56
N LEU A 321 -10.65 13.39 -2.72
CA LEU A 321 -9.27 13.84 -2.52
C LEU A 321 -8.74 14.72 -3.68
N LEU A 322 -9.48 14.85 -4.76
CA LEU A 322 -9.16 15.74 -5.89
C LEU A 322 -9.96 17.05 -5.86
N CYS A 323 -10.93 17.15 -4.96
CA CYS A 323 -11.75 18.34 -4.80
C CYS A 323 -10.99 19.40 -3.98
N PRO A 324 -10.74 20.60 -4.52
CA PRO A 324 -10.01 21.66 -3.81
C PRO A 324 -10.70 22.13 -2.51
N SER A 325 -12.02 21.92 -2.37
CA SER A 325 -12.77 22.25 -1.15
C SER A 325 -12.64 21.19 -0.04
N SER A 326 -12.05 20.03 -0.34
CA SER A 326 -11.77 19.00 0.66
C SER A 326 -10.62 19.45 1.56
N ARG A 327 -10.76 19.21 2.87
CA ARG A 327 -9.71 19.56 3.86
C ARG A 327 -8.41 18.77 3.65
N LEU A 328 -8.46 17.63 3.00
CA LEU A 328 -7.31 16.92 2.47
C LEU A 328 -7.51 16.77 0.97
N HIS A 329 -6.65 17.36 0.15
CA HIS A 329 -6.75 17.26 -1.31
C HIS A 329 -5.39 17.27 -2.00
N THR A 330 -5.37 16.78 -3.24
CA THR A 330 -4.17 16.70 -4.07
C THR A 330 -4.49 16.96 -5.54
N THR A 331 -3.44 16.99 -6.36
CA THR A 331 -3.54 17.01 -7.83
C THR A 331 -2.52 16.01 -8.41
N PRO A 332 -2.70 15.51 -9.64
CA PRO A 332 -1.71 14.64 -10.27
C PRO A 332 -0.30 15.25 -10.34
N ALA A 333 -0.20 16.56 -10.50
CA ALA A 333 1.10 17.26 -10.52
C ALA A 333 1.89 17.13 -9.20
N ARG A 334 1.24 16.75 -8.11
CA ARG A 334 1.85 16.49 -6.81
C ARG A 334 2.28 15.03 -6.62
N CYS A 335 2.01 14.16 -7.60
CA CYS A 335 2.46 12.77 -7.60
C CYS A 335 3.70 12.65 -8.48
N ARG A 336 4.74 11.95 -8.01
CA ARG A 336 6.00 11.80 -8.72
C ARG A 336 6.67 10.47 -8.46
N ILE A 337 7.46 10.01 -9.44
CA ILE A 337 8.45 8.94 -9.24
C ILE A 337 9.64 9.56 -8.49
N PHE A 338 9.99 9.01 -7.33
CA PHE A 338 11.14 9.46 -6.56
C PHE A 338 12.39 8.69 -6.99
N ALA A 339 13.16 9.29 -7.92
CA ALA A 339 14.34 8.69 -8.52
C ALA A 339 15.59 9.57 -8.38
N PRO A 340 16.06 9.83 -7.14
CA PRO A 340 17.32 10.55 -6.94
C PRO A 340 18.51 9.72 -7.47
N PRO A 341 19.66 10.36 -7.76
CA PRO A 341 20.81 9.69 -8.37
C PRO A 341 21.27 8.43 -7.65
N PHE A 342 21.16 8.37 -6.32
CA PHE A 342 21.59 7.20 -5.56
C PHE A 342 20.70 5.96 -5.73
N LEU A 343 19.46 6.11 -6.24
CA LEU A 343 18.57 4.99 -6.58
C LEU A 343 18.75 4.49 -8.01
N THR A 344 19.59 5.14 -8.82
CA THR A 344 19.76 4.84 -10.23
C THR A 344 21.14 4.26 -10.52
N GLU A 345 21.21 3.41 -11.52
CA GLU A 345 22.45 2.95 -12.14
C GLU A 345 22.34 2.98 -13.67
N PRO A 346 23.45 3.07 -14.40
CA PRO A 346 23.44 2.93 -15.86
C PRO A 346 22.89 1.55 -16.28
N ASP A 347 22.04 1.53 -17.29
CA ASP A 347 21.56 0.28 -17.87
C ASP A 347 22.55 -0.21 -18.93
N LYS A 348 23.41 -1.18 -18.57
CA LYS A 348 24.43 -1.71 -19.46
C LYS A 348 23.87 -2.57 -20.61
N SER A 349 22.65 -3.04 -20.49
CA SER A 349 21.97 -3.88 -21.50
C SER A 349 21.06 -3.07 -22.43
N ASP A 350 20.81 -1.79 -22.08
CA ASP A 350 19.97 -0.87 -22.84
C ASP A 350 20.41 0.57 -22.58
N SER A 351 19.79 1.54 -23.24
CA SER A 351 20.13 2.94 -23.03
C SER A 351 19.55 3.52 -21.71
N GLY A 352 20.22 4.55 -21.18
CA GLY A 352 19.78 5.33 -20.03
C GLY A 352 20.08 4.67 -18.71
N VAL A 353 19.14 4.81 -17.78
CA VAL A 353 19.28 4.32 -16.40
C VAL A 353 18.20 3.29 -16.05
N LYS A 354 18.43 2.59 -14.94
CA LYS A 354 17.47 1.68 -14.31
C LYS A 354 17.56 1.80 -12.79
N PRO A 355 16.58 1.25 -12.03
CA PRO A 355 16.69 1.14 -10.58
C PRO A 355 17.94 0.35 -10.18
N PHE A 356 18.67 0.84 -9.18
CA PHE A 356 19.81 0.16 -8.59
C PHE A 356 19.32 -0.92 -7.62
N ARG A 357 19.15 -2.12 -8.15
CA ARG A 357 18.53 -3.26 -7.45
C ARG A 357 19.50 -4.04 -6.55
N THR A 358 18.94 -4.81 -5.63
CA THR A 358 19.70 -5.60 -4.66
C THR A 358 20.42 -6.79 -5.32
N TYR A 359 19.76 -7.47 -6.26
CA TYR A 359 20.29 -8.63 -6.96
C TYR A 359 20.13 -8.52 -8.49
N LEU A 360 21.09 -9.04 -9.21
CA LEU A 360 21.03 -9.34 -10.65
C LEU A 360 21.04 -10.86 -10.82
N GLY A 361 19.88 -11.49 -10.93
CA GLY A 361 19.75 -12.93 -10.79
C GLY A 361 20.26 -13.39 -9.41
N PRO A 362 21.19 -14.35 -9.31
CA PRO A 362 21.75 -14.78 -8.04
C PRO A 362 22.88 -13.88 -7.51
N ILE A 363 23.39 -12.95 -8.32
CA ILE A 363 24.55 -12.12 -7.99
C ILE A 363 24.11 -10.94 -7.14
N TYR A 364 24.70 -10.83 -5.93
CA TYR A 364 24.48 -9.67 -5.07
C TYR A 364 25.07 -8.41 -5.70
N HIS A 365 24.20 -7.45 -5.99
CA HIS A 365 24.56 -6.18 -6.62
C HIS A 365 24.63 -5.03 -5.61
N GLY A 366 23.98 -5.19 -4.48
CA GLY A 366 24.09 -4.28 -3.34
C GLY A 366 23.37 -2.96 -3.52
N GLY A 367 22.36 -2.90 -4.37
CA GLY A 367 21.51 -1.73 -4.57
C GLY A 367 20.41 -1.58 -3.52
N PHE A 368 19.36 -0.86 -3.89
CA PHE A 368 18.23 -0.46 -3.04
C PHE A 368 16.98 -1.31 -3.30
N SER A 369 16.47 -1.26 -4.53
CA SER A 369 15.32 -2.03 -5.02
C SER A 369 15.29 -2.01 -6.55
N ASP A 370 14.58 -2.95 -7.17
CA ASP A 370 14.28 -2.94 -8.60
C ASP A 370 13.08 -2.07 -8.97
N HIS A 371 12.45 -1.42 -7.97
CA HIS A 371 11.43 -0.41 -8.15
C HIS A 371 11.90 0.96 -7.66
N PHE A 372 11.41 2.03 -8.29
CA PHE A 372 11.45 3.37 -7.72
C PHE A 372 10.23 3.63 -6.86
N PRO A 373 10.37 4.34 -5.73
CA PRO A 373 9.21 4.77 -4.96
C PRO A 373 8.34 5.77 -5.73
N LEU A 374 7.03 5.76 -5.43
CA LEU A 374 6.13 6.87 -5.73
C LEU A 374 5.91 7.71 -4.48
N VAL A 375 5.82 9.02 -4.67
CA VAL A 375 5.50 9.98 -3.61
C VAL A 375 4.39 10.90 -4.11
N ALA A 376 3.38 11.11 -3.27
CA ALA A 376 2.34 12.10 -3.51
C ALA A 376 2.18 13.03 -2.31
N ASP A 377 2.04 14.32 -2.60
CA ASP A 377 1.82 15.36 -1.61
C ASP A 377 0.35 15.81 -1.64
N PHE A 378 -0.27 15.83 -0.48
CA PHE A 378 -1.62 16.36 -0.27
C PHE A 378 -1.53 17.66 0.51
N LEU A 379 -2.43 18.58 0.24
CA LEU A 379 -2.64 19.78 1.05
C LEU A 379 -3.67 19.45 2.12
N MET A 380 -3.32 19.73 3.37
CA MET A 380 -4.19 19.55 4.53
C MET A 380 -4.46 20.94 5.13
N GLN A 381 -5.76 21.30 5.23
CA GLN A 381 -6.25 22.61 5.69
C GLN A 381 -6.99 22.51 7.01
#